data_67064b5b28d772c425a600fefa2dde76
#
_entry.id   67064b5b28d772c425a600fefa2dde76
#
_cell.length_a   1.000
_cell.length_b   1.000
_cell.length_c   1.000
_cell.angle_alpha   90.00
_cell.angle_beta   90.00
_cell.angle_gamma   90.00
#
_symmetry.space_group_name_H-M   'P 1'
#
loop_
_entity.id
_entity.type
_entity.pdbx_description
1 polymer ?
#
loop_
_entity_poly.entity_id
_entity_poly.type
_entity_poly.pdbx_seq_one_letter_code
_entity_poly.pdbx_strand_id
1 'polypeptide(L)'
;MAEADQNLRIPISGTTRLAAVIGNPVRHSLSPALLNAAFNATGLDWAFVALEVEAGDAARALDGLRALRLAGLSVTMPHKATVATLMDRRSEAAERLDAVNCVVVEDGLLVGHNTDGDGFLDGLAHDSSMDVAGCTAVVVGAGGAARAI
;
A
#
# COMPACT_ATOMS: atom_id res chain seq x y z
N MET A 1 -24.76 4.18 -31.21
CA MET A 1 -23.65 3.21 -31.09
C MET A 1 -22.48 3.99 -30.52
N ALA A 2 -22.28 3.90 -29.20
CA ALA A 2 -21.12 4.49 -28.55
C ALA A 2 -19.93 3.59 -28.81
N GLU A 3 -18.92 4.09 -29.52
CA GLU A 3 -17.62 3.44 -29.63
C GLU A 3 -17.05 3.35 -28.23
N ALA A 4 -16.77 2.11 -27.87
CA ALA A 4 -16.14 1.77 -26.61
C ALA A 4 -14.83 2.55 -26.48
N ASP A 5 -14.77 3.28 -25.39
CA ASP A 5 -13.62 3.90 -24.77
C ASP A 5 -12.39 3.00 -24.96
N GLN A 6 -11.53 3.34 -25.92
CA GLN A 6 -10.22 2.72 -26.04
C GLN A 6 -9.46 3.19 -24.82
N ASN A 7 -9.38 2.31 -23.86
CA ASN A 7 -8.62 2.38 -22.63
C ASN A 7 -7.22 2.97 -22.95
N LEU A 8 -7.09 4.29 -22.91
CA LEU A 8 -5.87 5.05 -23.10
C LEU A 8 -4.93 4.72 -21.94
N ARG A 9 -4.29 3.56 -22.04
CA ARG A 9 -3.20 3.25 -21.11
C ARG A 9 -2.09 4.24 -21.37
N ILE A 10 -1.72 5.00 -20.35
CA ILE A 10 -0.54 5.85 -20.42
C ILE A 10 0.63 4.92 -20.73
N PRO A 11 1.35 5.12 -21.84
CA PRO A 11 2.43 4.22 -22.21
C PRO A 11 3.59 4.37 -21.22
N ILE A 12 4.13 3.26 -20.73
CA ILE A 12 5.31 3.27 -19.89
C ILE A 12 6.49 3.81 -20.70
N SER A 13 7.18 4.81 -20.16
CA SER A 13 8.33 5.49 -20.78
C SER A 13 9.48 5.68 -19.76
N GLY A 14 10.53 6.32 -20.17
CA GLY A 14 11.66 6.68 -19.27
C GLY A 14 11.31 7.72 -18.19
N THR A 15 10.16 8.39 -18.29
CA THR A 15 9.66 9.35 -17.30
C THR A 15 8.67 8.75 -16.32
N THR A 16 8.17 7.56 -16.59
CA THR A 16 7.17 6.90 -15.77
C THR A 16 7.71 6.64 -14.35
N ARG A 17 6.99 7.12 -13.36
CA ARG A 17 7.34 6.86 -11.96
C ARG A 17 6.88 5.47 -11.55
N LEU A 18 7.73 4.75 -10.85
CA LEU A 18 7.44 3.38 -10.43
C LEU A 18 7.14 3.33 -8.93
N ALA A 19 6.03 2.68 -8.57
CA ALA A 19 5.70 2.28 -7.21
C ALA A 19 5.41 0.77 -7.18
N ALA A 20 5.42 0.16 -6.00
CA ALA A 20 5.23 -1.27 -5.88
C ALA A 20 4.50 -1.69 -4.61
N VAL A 21 3.99 -2.92 -4.60
CA VAL A 21 3.67 -3.64 -3.36
C VAL A 21 4.74 -4.69 -3.10
N ILE A 22 5.23 -4.74 -1.85
CA ILE A 22 6.14 -5.77 -1.38
C ILE A 22 5.43 -6.73 -0.41
N GLY A 23 5.76 -8.02 -0.52
CA GLY A 23 5.22 -9.08 0.35
C GLY A 23 5.72 -10.46 -0.04
N ASN A 24 5.35 -11.47 0.73
CA ASN A 24 5.62 -12.87 0.40
C ASN A 24 4.56 -13.80 1.05
N PRO A 25 3.74 -14.49 0.26
CA PRO A 25 3.57 -14.35 -1.19
C PRO A 25 2.82 -13.06 -1.56
N VAL A 26 3.13 -12.46 -2.71
CA VAL A 26 2.50 -11.20 -3.16
C VAL A 26 1.89 -11.27 -4.57
N ARG A 27 2.15 -12.35 -5.32
CA ARG A 27 1.73 -12.48 -6.73
C ARG A 27 0.21 -12.45 -6.96
N HIS A 28 -0.57 -12.76 -5.93
CA HIS A 28 -2.04 -12.74 -5.96
C HIS A 28 -2.62 -11.35 -5.61
N SER A 29 -1.76 -10.35 -5.32
CA SER A 29 -2.21 -9.01 -4.97
C SER A 29 -2.97 -8.35 -6.11
N LEU A 30 -4.12 -7.78 -5.79
CA LEU A 30 -4.93 -6.98 -6.71
C LEU A 30 -4.47 -5.51 -6.79
N SER A 31 -3.57 -5.09 -5.91
CA SER A 31 -3.07 -3.70 -5.87
C SER A 31 -2.51 -3.20 -7.21
N PRO A 32 -1.74 -4.00 -8.00
CA PRO A 32 -1.29 -3.55 -9.31
C PRO A 32 -2.43 -3.24 -10.28
N ALA A 33 -3.46 -4.07 -10.33
CA ALA A 33 -4.61 -3.85 -11.20
C ALA A 33 -5.38 -2.59 -10.80
N LEU A 34 -5.65 -2.43 -9.50
CA LEU A 34 -6.41 -1.32 -8.92
C LEU A 34 -5.66 0.01 -9.10
N LEU A 35 -4.39 0.08 -8.70
CA LEU A 35 -3.64 1.33 -8.73
C LEU A 35 -3.28 1.76 -10.16
N ASN A 36 -2.94 0.85 -11.05
CA ASN A 36 -2.73 1.21 -12.46
C ASN A 36 -4.01 1.71 -13.13
N ALA A 37 -5.17 1.16 -12.78
CA ALA A 37 -6.45 1.70 -13.25
C ALA A 37 -6.69 3.12 -12.73
N ALA A 38 -6.40 3.38 -11.44
CA ALA A 38 -6.51 4.70 -10.84
C ALA A 38 -5.53 5.71 -11.47
N PHE A 39 -4.28 5.34 -11.71
CA PHE A 39 -3.30 6.18 -12.38
C PHE A 39 -3.74 6.57 -13.79
N ASN A 40 -4.25 5.61 -14.56
CA ASN A 40 -4.81 5.88 -15.88
C ASN A 40 -6.01 6.85 -15.81
N ALA A 41 -6.93 6.63 -14.88
CA ALA A 41 -8.12 7.46 -14.72
C ALA A 41 -7.80 8.90 -14.30
N THR A 42 -6.70 9.10 -13.55
CA THR A 42 -6.24 10.40 -13.06
C THR A 42 -5.18 11.06 -13.96
N GLY A 43 -4.76 10.39 -15.04
CA GLY A 43 -3.75 10.90 -15.96
C GLY A 43 -2.33 10.94 -15.39
N LEU A 44 -2.03 10.13 -14.37
CA LEU A 44 -0.70 10.06 -13.77
C LEU A 44 0.22 9.12 -14.56
N ASP A 45 1.41 9.62 -14.95
CA ASP A 45 2.47 8.81 -15.57
C ASP A 45 3.18 7.95 -14.50
N TRP A 46 2.45 6.97 -14.00
CA TRP A 46 2.89 6.05 -12.95
C TRP A 46 2.63 4.60 -13.35
N ALA A 47 3.48 3.72 -12.85
CA ALA A 47 3.27 2.27 -12.94
C ALA A 47 3.40 1.63 -11.55
N PHE A 48 2.54 0.66 -11.28
CA PHE A 48 2.54 -0.09 -10.03
C PHE A 48 2.71 -1.58 -10.29
N VAL A 49 3.63 -2.21 -9.57
CA VAL A 49 3.96 -3.64 -9.73
C VAL A 49 3.99 -4.36 -8.38
N ALA A 50 3.92 -5.70 -8.42
CA ALA A 50 4.13 -6.54 -7.25
C ALA A 50 5.57 -7.08 -7.27
N LEU A 51 6.29 -6.91 -6.15
CA LEU A 51 7.65 -7.39 -5.96
C LEU A 51 7.67 -8.36 -4.78
N GLU A 52 8.05 -9.60 -5.04
CA GLU A 52 8.18 -10.61 -4.00
C GLU A 52 9.48 -10.37 -3.21
N VAL A 53 9.34 -10.21 -1.90
CA VAL A 53 10.44 -9.93 -0.98
C VAL A 53 10.41 -10.97 0.13
N GLU A 54 11.50 -11.71 0.30
CA GLU A 54 11.62 -12.74 1.32
C GLU A 54 11.58 -12.19 2.75
N ALA A 55 11.10 -13.01 3.68
CA ALA A 55 11.16 -12.67 5.10
C ALA A 55 12.61 -12.40 5.50
N GLY A 56 12.88 -11.22 6.12
CA GLY A 56 14.23 -10.78 6.47
C GLY A 56 14.86 -9.80 5.48
N ASP A 57 14.38 -9.70 4.25
CA ASP A 57 14.93 -8.79 3.23
C ASP A 57 14.25 -7.41 3.16
N ALA A 58 13.38 -7.08 4.10
CA ALA A 58 12.66 -5.80 4.11
C ALA A 58 13.61 -4.58 4.08
N ALA A 59 14.71 -4.61 4.84
CA ALA A 59 15.70 -3.54 4.85
C ALA A 59 16.33 -3.33 3.46
N ARG A 60 16.72 -4.44 2.79
CA ARG A 60 17.29 -4.39 1.43
C ARG A 60 16.28 -3.87 0.40
N ALA A 61 15.00 -4.20 0.58
CA ALA A 61 13.94 -3.67 -0.28
C ALA A 61 13.78 -2.15 -0.10
N LEU A 62 13.89 -1.62 1.11
CA LEU A 62 13.89 -0.18 1.39
C LEU A 62 15.14 0.53 0.86
N ASP A 63 16.31 -0.10 0.93
CA ASP A 63 17.52 0.39 0.26
C ASP A 63 17.31 0.45 -1.25
N GLY A 64 16.67 -0.56 -1.83
CA GLY A 64 16.27 -0.60 -3.23
C GLY A 64 15.31 0.53 -3.59
N LEU A 65 14.31 0.82 -2.74
CA LEU A 65 13.39 1.95 -2.93
C LEU A 65 14.16 3.27 -3.05
N ARG A 66 15.13 3.52 -2.15
CA ARG A 66 15.96 4.72 -2.19
C ARG A 66 16.85 4.75 -3.44
N ALA A 67 17.58 3.66 -3.71
CA ALA A 67 18.56 3.58 -4.80
C ALA A 67 17.90 3.69 -6.18
N LEU A 68 16.76 3.06 -6.37
CA LEU A 68 15.99 3.07 -7.63
C LEU A 68 15.02 4.26 -7.74
N ARG A 69 14.94 5.09 -6.71
CA ARG A 69 14.02 6.24 -6.63
C ARG A 69 12.57 5.85 -6.90
N LEU A 70 12.13 4.73 -6.33
CA LEU A 70 10.73 4.37 -6.40
C LEU A 70 9.88 5.46 -5.71
N ALA A 71 8.68 5.69 -6.24
CA ALA A 71 7.79 6.73 -5.71
C ALA A 71 7.23 6.39 -4.32
N GLY A 72 7.13 5.10 -3.99
CA GLY A 72 6.69 4.58 -2.71
C GLY A 72 6.45 3.08 -2.76
N LEU A 73 6.09 2.52 -1.62
CA LEU A 73 5.76 1.10 -1.48
C LEU A 73 4.46 0.91 -0.70
N SER A 74 3.60 0.04 -1.19
CA SER A 74 2.65 -0.66 -0.33
C SER A 74 3.35 -1.86 0.31
N VAL A 75 3.03 -2.14 1.56
CA VAL A 75 3.65 -3.22 2.33
C VAL A 75 2.58 -4.17 2.83
N THR A 76 2.74 -5.45 2.48
CA THR A 76 1.86 -6.49 3.00
C THR A 76 2.64 -7.53 3.80
N MET A 77 1.99 -8.61 4.14
CA MET A 77 2.55 -9.73 4.90
C MET A 77 3.84 -10.28 4.24
N PRO A 78 4.89 -10.59 5.02
CA PRO A 78 4.99 -10.52 6.49
C PRO A 78 5.68 -9.24 7.00
N HIS A 79 5.83 -8.18 6.19
CA HIS A 79 6.81 -7.11 6.39
C HIS A 79 6.32 -5.91 7.21
N LYS A 80 5.00 -5.73 7.45
CA LYS A 80 4.43 -4.49 8.03
C LYS A 80 5.08 -4.06 9.35
N ALA A 81 5.35 -5.01 10.25
CA ALA A 81 5.97 -4.71 11.54
C ALA A 81 7.48 -4.40 11.38
N THR A 82 8.19 -5.19 10.58
CA THR A 82 9.63 -4.96 10.32
C THR A 82 9.84 -3.61 9.62
N VAL A 83 9.03 -3.29 8.62
CA VAL A 83 9.12 -2.00 7.92
C VAL A 83 8.87 -0.84 8.88
N ALA A 84 7.93 -0.97 9.83
CA ALA A 84 7.67 0.08 10.81
C ALA A 84 8.93 0.47 11.61
N THR A 85 9.80 -0.49 11.94
CA THR A 85 11.05 -0.22 12.68
C THR A 85 12.16 0.43 11.83
N LEU A 86 11.99 0.44 10.50
CA LEU A 86 12.98 0.93 9.54
C LEU A 86 12.62 2.31 8.95
N MET A 87 11.50 2.90 9.39
CA MET A 87 11.07 4.21 8.91
C MET A 87 11.82 5.36 9.60
N ASP A 88 12.12 6.40 8.85
CA ASP A 88 12.69 7.63 9.41
C ASP A 88 11.62 8.40 10.22
N ARG A 89 10.36 8.36 9.78
CA ARG A 89 9.19 8.90 10.49
C ARG A 89 7.99 7.99 10.29
N ARG A 90 7.06 8.02 11.24
CA ARG A 90 5.80 7.29 11.15
C ARG A 90 4.62 8.21 11.44
N SER A 91 3.48 7.96 10.78
CA SER A 91 2.21 8.58 11.16
C SER A 91 1.75 8.06 12.53
N GLU A 92 0.87 8.81 13.19
CA GLU A 92 0.31 8.44 14.49
C GLU A 92 -0.34 7.03 14.44
N ALA A 93 -1.10 6.73 13.38
CA ALA A 93 -1.69 5.41 13.18
C ALA A 93 -0.63 4.31 13.08
N ALA A 94 0.44 4.53 12.30
CA ALA A 94 1.52 3.56 12.15
C ALA A 94 2.31 3.35 13.47
N GLU A 95 2.45 4.39 14.29
CA GLU A 95 3.07 4.29 15.62
C GLU A 95 2.21 3.47 16.59
N ARG A 96 0.91 3.78 16.67
CA ARG A 96 -0.03 3.07 17.56
C ARG A 96 -0.13 1.59 17.23
N LEU A 97 -0.12 1.26 15.93
CA LEU A 97 -0.29 -0.10 15.45
C LEU A 97 1.03 -0.91 15.38
N ASP A 98 2.16 -0.21 15.50
CA ASP A 98 3.50 -0.76 15.24
C ASP A 98 3.55 -1.55 13.92
N ALA A 99 2.93 -0.98 12.90
CA ALA A 99 2.78 -1.59 11.58
C ALA A 99 2.66 -0.50 10.50
N VAL A 100 3.38 -0.67 9.39
CA VAL A 100 3.35 0.20 8.22
C VAL A 100 2.85 -0.60 7.02
N ASN A 101 1.82 -0.10 6.33
CA ASN A 101 1.33 -0.66 5.08
C ASN A 101 1.60 0.22 3.85
N CYS A 102 2.02 1.47 4.07
CA CYS A 102 2.32 2.42 3.01
C CYS A 102 3.58 3.21 3.37
N VAL A 103 4.56 3.22 2.48
CA VAL A 103 5.81 3.99 2.60
C VAL A 103 5.86 5.01 1.50
N VAL A 104 6.06 6.28 1.86
CA VAL A 104 6.29 7.38 0.93
C VAL A 104 7.67 7.97 1.16
N VAL A 105 8.21 8.63 0.12
CA VAL A 105 9.49 9.35 0.21
C VAL A 105 9.20 10.84 0.25
N GLU A 106 9.48 11.48 1.38
CA GLU A 106 9.32 12.91 1.61
C GLU A 106 10.67 13.52 1.97
N ASP A 107 11.16 14.43 1.16
CA ASP A 107 12.46 15.11 1.36
C ASP A 107 13.62 14.11 1.59
N GLY A 108 13.58 12.97 0.92
CA GLY A 108 14.58 11.91 1.05
C GLY A 108 14.40 10.99 2.26
N LEU A 109 13.44 11.27 3.14
CA LEU A 109 13.08 10.43 4.29
C LEU A 109 12.02 9.40 3.91
N LEU A 110 12.09 8.22 4.53
CA LEU A 110 11.03 7.22 4.46
C LEU A 110 9.99 7.49 5.54
N VAL A 111 8.79 7.83 5.11
CA VAL A 111 7.67 8.08 6.01
C VAL A 111 6.68 6.92 5.91
N GLY A 112 6.45 6.26 7.02
CA GLY A 112 5.57 5.10 7.11
C GLY A 112 4.17 5.49 7.59
N HIS A 113 3.17 5.01 6.88
CA HIS A 113 1.76 5.18 7.21
C HIS A 113 1.08 3.83 7.43
N ASN A 114 -0.03 3.86 8.15
CA ASN A 114 -0.97 2.75 8.17
C ASN A 114 -2.36 3.27 7.82
N THR A 115 -2.91 2.74 6.73
CA THR A 115 -4.21 3.10 6.18
C THR A 115 -5.20 1.93 6.22
N ASP A 116 -4.84 0.81 6.87
CA ASP A 116 -5.68 -0.39 6.89
C ASP A 116 -6.94 -0.17 7.71
N GLY A 117 -6.83 0.51 8.86
CA GLY A 117 -7.96 0.77 9.77
C GLY A 117 -9.00 1.68 9.15
N ASP A 118 -8.57 2.85 8.67
CA ASP A 118 -9.47 3.81 8.02
C ASP A 118 -10.11 3.19 6.77
N GLY A 119 -9.31 2.49 5.95
CA GLY A 119 -9.79 1.81 4.77
C GLY A 119 -10.80 0.69 5.08
N PHE A 120 -10.64 -0.02 6.19
CA PHE A 120 -11.63 -1.00 6.64
C PHE A 120 -12.95 -0.34 7.06
N LEU A 121 -12.88 0.73 7.85
CA LEU A 121 -14.08 1.46 8.30
C LEU A 121 -14.83 2.10 7.14
N ASP A 122 -14.11 2.73 6.21
CA ASP A 122 -14.68 3.32 4.99
C ASP A 122 -15.35 2.24 4.12
N GLY A 123 -14.69 1.11 3.91
CA GLY A 123 -15.24 -0.03 3.18
C GLY A 123 -16.50 -0.57 3.84
N LEU A 124 -16.48 -0.76 5.16
CA LEU A 124 -17.63 -1.26 5.90
C LEU A 124 -18.84 -0.29 5.82
N ALA A 125 -18.60 1.01 5.98
CA ALA A 125 -19.63 2.02 5.86
C ALA A 125 -20.22 2.06 4.43
N HIS A 126 -19.37 1.91 3.40
CA HIS A 126 -19.79 1.90 2.01
C HIS A 126 -20.64 0.67 1.66
N ASP A 127 -20.17 -0.52 2.05
CA ASP A 127 -20.76 -1.79 1.61
C ASP A 127 -21.98 -2.21 2.43
N SER A 128 -22.02 -1.87 3.72
CA SER A 128 -23.07 -2.31 4.64
C SER A 128 -23.90 -1.21 5.24
N SER A 129 -23.52 0.07 5.06
CA SER A 129 -24.13 1.23 5.75
C SER A 129 -24.14 1.06 7.28
N MET A 130 -23.21 0.27 7.82
CA MET A 130 -23.16 -0.04 9.25
C MET A 130 -22.38 1.07 9.99
N ASP A 131 -23.00 1.63 11.03
CA ASP A 131 -22.30 2.42 12.02
C ASP A 131 -21.73 1.46 13.09
N VAL A 132 -20.41 1.43 13.19
CA VAL A 132 -19.70 0.55 14.16
C VAL A 132 -19.61 1.16 15.55
N ALA A 133 -20.00 2.42 15.73
CA ALA A 133 -19.94 3.07 17.03
C ALA A 133 -20.80 2.34 18.07
N GLY A 134 -20.18 1.89 19.14
CA GLY A 134 -20.84 1.13 20.21
C GLY A 134 -21.11 -0.34 19.91
N CYS A 135 -20.70 -0.86 18.76
CA CYS A 135 -20.81 -2.28 18.42
C CYS A 135 -19.79 -3.12 19.21
N THR A 136 -20.17 -4.38 19.46
CA THR A 136 -19.23 -5.42 19.93
C THR A 136 -18.68 -6.15 18.71
N ALA A 137 -17.37 -6.18 18.55
CA ALA A 137 -16.70 -6.88 17.47
C ALA A 137 -15.89 -8.07 18.00
N VAL A 138 -15.78 -9.12 17.19
CA VAL A 138 -14.86 -10.23 17.41
C VAL A 138 -13.85 -10.26 16.28
N VAL A 139 -12.57 -10.08 16.63
CA VAL A 139 -11.47 -10.11 15.65
C VAL A 139 -10.74 -11.44 15.77
N VAL A 140 -10.65 -12.18 14.66
CA VAL A 140 -9.95 -13.47 14.61
C VAL A 140 -8.57 -13.24 13.99
N GLY A 141 -7.54 -13.26 14.84
CA GLY A 141 -6.14 -13.02 14.46
C GLY A 141 -5.50 -11.89 15.26
N ALA A 142 -4.16 -11.80 15.18
CA ALA A 142 -3.36 -10.78 15.88
C ALA A 142 -2.21 -10.23 14.99
N GLY A 143 -2.29 -10.41 13.67
CA GLY A 143 -1.33 -9.88 12.71
C GLY A 143 -1.49 -8.39 12.43
N GLY A 144 -0.68 -7.84 11.52
CA GLY A 144 -0.70 -6.41 11.18
C GLY A 144 -2.05 -5.89 10.70
N ALA A 145 -2.86 -6.70 10.01
CA ALA A 145 -4.22 -6.32 9.63
C ALA A 145 -5.17 -6.30 10.83
N ALA A 146 -5.13 -7.34 11.69
CA ALA A 146 -6.00 -7.43 12.86
C ALA A 146 -5.74 -6.33 13.90
N ARG A 147 -4.52 -5.77 13.92
CA ARG A 147 -4.19 -4.63 14.81
C ARG A 147 -4.80 -3.33 14.32
N ALA A 148 -5.11 -3.21 13.04
CA ALA A 148 -5.65 -2.01 12.42
C ALA A 148 -7.17 -1.92 12.51
N ILE A 149 -7.84 -3.01 12.84
CA ILE A 149 -9.28 -3.13 13.01
C ILE A 149 -9.66 -3.06 14.49
#